data_83d34d4581c82bed82287069de79485e
#
_entry.id   83d34d4581c82bed82287069de79485e
#
_cell.length_a   1.000
_cell.length_b   1.000
_cell.length_c   1.000
_cell.angle_alpha   90.00
_cell.angle_beta   90.00
_cell.angle_gamma   90.00
#
_symmetry.space_group_name_H-M   'P 1'
#
loop_
_entity.id
_entity.type
_entity.pdbx_description
1 polymer ?
#
loop_
_entity_poly.entity_id
_entity_poly.type
_entity_poly.pdbx_seq_one_letter_code
_entity_poly.pdbx_strand_id
1 'polypeptide(L)'
;MKAIIPVAGMGTRLRPHTHTVPKALLHVAGKTIIEHILDEVMAVEPTEIIFVVGHLGGMIEEYIGPVVDVPTRFVTQKETLGIAHAIYQGKEYIDESPLLIVLGDTIFKADLKGVAERGVSSVGVRTVDDPSRFGVVVVDGDRIIKLVEKPKEPISLLAIAGVYYISDPPLLVSSIEHLFENDIRTKGEFQLTDALQAMLDREHEMQTFSISGWYDCGTPEALLETNRTLLARFDGHAPRPGAIIIPPVWIDESAAIQNSIVGPNVSVAAGSIVKDSIISDCIVSEYAVIEKIILKSSIVGDKSRVVGRPSSVNVGDSSELVLK
;
A
#
# COMPACT_ATOMS: atom_id res chain seq x y z
N MET A 1 -18.95 -5.69 12.14
CA MET A 1 -18.43 -5.38 10.77
C MET A 1 -17.25 -6.26 10.46
N LYS A 2 -17.16 -6.78 9.23
CA LYS A 2 -15.98 -7.53 8.74
C LYS A 2 -15.12 -6.63 7.85
N ALA A 3 -13.86 -7.03 7.64
CA ALA A 3 -12.99 -6.35 6.67
C ALA A 3 -12.52 -7.36 5.61
N ILE A 4 -12.34 -6.92 4.36
CA ILE A 4 -11.72 -7.71 3.30
C ILE A 4 -10.59 -6.90 2.65
N ILE A 5 -9.41 -7.51 2.56
CA ILE A 5 -8.20 -6.87 2.09
C ILE A 5 -7.60 -7.69 0.94
N PRO A 6 -7.86 -7.31 -0.32
CA PRO A 6 -7.22 -7.94 -1.46
C PRO A 6 -5.73 -7.58 -1.54
N VAL A 7 -4.87 -8.58 -1.40
CA VAL A 7 -3.40 -8.49 -1.46
C VAL A 7 -2.81 -9.46 -2.50
N ALA A 8 -3.63 -9.91 -3.45
CA ALA A 8 -3.24 -10.89 -4.47
C ALA A 8 -2.40 -10.30 -5.62
N GLY A 9 -2.21 -8.98 -5.67
CA GLY A 9 -1.50 -8.29 -6.73
C GLY A 9 -0.01 -8.66 -6.81
N MET A 10 0.48 -8.97 -8.02
CA MET A 10 1.88 -9.39 -8.24
C MET A 10 2.93 -8.30 -8.07
N GLY A 11 2.54 -7.03 -7.99
CA GLY A 11 3.48 -5.90 -7.81
C GLY A 11 4.55 -5.78 -8.91
N THR A 12 4.23 -6.10 -10.16
CA THR A 12 5.21 -6.22 -11.26
C THR A 12 6.06 -4.98 -11.49
N ARG A 13 5.52 -3.79 -11.23
CA ARG A 13 6.23 -2.49 -11.34
C ARG A 13 7.31 -2.29 -10.28
N LEU A 14 7.26 -3.05 -9.17
CA LEU A 14 8.23 -3.02 -8.07
C LEU A 14 9.32 -4.09 -8.18
N ARG A 15 9.34 -4.85 -9.27
CA ARG A 15 10.44 -5.79 -9.51
C ARG A 15 11.78 -5.06 -9.61
N PRO A 16 12.86 -5.62 -9.02
CA PRO A 16 13.01 -7.01 -8.56
C PRO A 16 12.48 -7.31 -7.13
N HIS A 17 12.12 -6.32 -6.32
CA HIS A 17 11.75 -6.47 -4.90
C HIS A 17 10.57 -7.44 -4.69
N THR A 18 9.63 -7.46 -5.63
CA THR A 18 8.42 -8.31 -5.57
C THR A 18 8.55 -9.66 -6.28
N HIS A 19 9.77 -10.12 -6.58
CA HIS A 19 9.98 -11.48 -7.09
C HIS A 19 9.83 -12.53 -5.98
N THR A 20 10.28 -12.21 -4.78
CA THR A 20 10.36 -13.13 -3.64
C THR A 20 9.53 -12.69 -2.45
N VAL A 21 9.08 -11.44 -2.42
CA VAL A 21 8.28 -10.87 -1.32
C VAL A 21 7.00 -10.27 -1.88
N PRO A 22 5.82 -10.55 -1.29
CA PRO A 22 4.58 -9.88 -1.68
C PRO A 22 4.70 -8.36 -1.50
N LYS A 23 4.10 -7.58 -2.42
CA LYS A 23 4.09 -6.12 -2.34
C LYS A 23 3.65 -5.61 -0.95
N ALA A 24 2.62 -6.23 -0.38
CA ALA A 24 2.06 -5.84 0.91
C ALA A 24 3.04 -5.96 2.09
N LEU A 25 4.10 -6.78 1.96
CA LEU A 25 5.14 -6.98 2.96
C LEU A 25 6.39 -6.10 2.72
N LEU A 26 6.41 -5.26 1.70
CA LEU A 26 7.50 -4.29 1.53
C LEU A 26 7.48 -3.25 2.65
N HIS A 27 8.68 -2.94 3.18
CA HIS A 27 8.85 -1.97 4.25
C HIS A 27 8.80 -0.53 3.74
N VAL A 28 8.15 0.32 4.53
CA VAL A 28 8.06 1.76 4.34
C VAL A 28 7.97 2.44 5.70
N ALA A 29 8.83 3.39 5.98
CA ALA A 29 8.83 4.18 7.22
C ALA A 29 8.69 3.34 8.51
N GLY A 30 9.34 2.17 8.55
CA GLY A 30 9.43 1.35 9.75
C GLY A 30 8.37 0.26 9.90
N LYS A 31 7.41 0.17 9.01
CA LYS A 31 6.37 -0.87 8.97
C LYS A 31 6.24 -1.44 7.57
N THR A 32 5.63 -2.60 7.45
CA THR A 32 5.19 -3.10 6.14
C THR A 32 3.98 -2.32 5.63
N ILE A 33 3.73 -2.33 4.32
CA ILE A 33 2.54 -1.68 3.74
C ILE A 33 1.26 -2.22 4.40
N ILE A 34 1.18 -3.53 4.64
CA ILE A 34 -0.01 -4.12 5.25
C ILE A 34 -0.20 -3.69 6.70
N GLU A 35 0.87 -3.48 7.49
CA GLU A 35 0.75 -2.97 8.86
C GLU A 35 0.20 -1.55 8.89
N HIS A 36 0.65 -0.68 7.98
CA HIS A 36 0.07 0.67 7.86
C HIS A 36 -1.42 0.64 7.53
N ILE A 37 -1.86 -0.32 6.71
CA ILE A 37 -3.27 -0.52 6.37
C ILE A 37 -4.03 -1.07 7.59
N LEU A 38 -3.46 -2.03 8.29
CA LEU A 38 -4.05 -2.63 9.48
C LEU A 38 -4.21 -1.62 10.62
N ASP A 39 -3.29 -0.67 10.81
CA ASP A 39 -3.46 0.41 11.79
C ASP A 39 -4.78 1.17 11.58
N GLU A 40 -5.19 1.41 10.33
CA GLU A 40 -6.47 2.08 10.01
C GLU A 40 -7.67 1.14 10.12
N VAL A 41 -7.52 -0.10 9.65
CA VAL A 41 -8.60 -1.11 9.71
C VAL A 41 -8.94 -1.48 11.14
N MET A 42 -7.95 -1.61 12.02
CA MET A 42 -8.17 -1.95 13.42
C MET A 42 -8.87 -0.85 14.21
N ALA A 43 -8.86 0.39 13.74
CA ALA A 43 -9.58 1.51 14.38
C ALA A 43 -11.11 1.31 14.39
N VAL A 44 -11.66 0.49 13.50
CA VAL A 44 -13.10 0.16 13.45
C VAL A 44 -13.44 -1.17 14.14
N GLU A 45 -12.50 -1.79 14.83
CA GLU A 45 -12.68 -3.02 15.62
C GLU A 45 -13.40 -4.12 14.81
N PRO A 46 -12.83 -4.58 13.68
CA PRO A 46 -13.49 -5.59 12.85
C PRO A 46 -13.63 -6.90 13.61
N THR A 47 -14.72 -7.60 13.40
CA THR A 47 -14.96 -8.92 14.02
C THR A 47 -14.21 -10.06 13.33
N GLU A 48 -13.83 -9.86 12.06
CA GLU A 48 -13.08 -10.80 11.23
C GLU A 48 -12.41 -10.03 10.08
N ILE A 49 -11.21 -10.44 9.68
CA ILE A 49 -10.51 -9.91 8.52
C ILE A 49 -10.27 -11.01 7.49
N ILE A 50 -10.68 -10.78 6.26
CA ILE A 50 -10.52 -11.70 5.13
C ILE A 50 -9.41 -11.14 4.23
N PHE A 51 -8.30 -11.87 4.11
CA PHE A 51 -7.23 -11.55 3.18
C PHE A 51 -7.42 -12.35 1.89
N VAL A 52 -7.51 -11.65 0.76
CA VAL A 52 -7.50 -12.33 -0.54
C VAL A 52 -6.07 -12.29 -1.06
N VAL A 53 -5.43 -13.46 -1.04
CA VAL A 53 -4.00 -13.61 -1.33
C VAL A 53 -3.77 -14.24 -2.70
N GLY A 54 -2.57 -14.00 -3.26
CA GLY A 54 -2.13 -14.57 -4.53
C GLY A 54 -1.05 -15.64 -4.37
N HIS A 55 -0.16 -15.71 -5.35
CA HIS A 55 0.90 -16.72 -5.46
C HIS A 55 1.82 -16.81 -4.21
N LEU A 56 2.14 -15.70 -3.57
CA LEU A 56 2.99 -15.65 -2.36
C LEU A 56 2.16 -15.56 -1.06
N GLY A 57 0.91 -16.03 -1.08
CA GLY A 57 -0.04 -15.88 0.02
C GLY A 57 0.41 -16.48 1.34
N GLY A 58 1.15 -17.59 1.32
CA GLY A 58 1.66 -18.22 2.54
C GLY A 58 2.58 -17.30 3.36
N MET A 59 3.35 -16.42 2.71
CA MET A 59 4.19 -15.44 3.43
C MET A 59 3.33 -14.38 4.14
N ILE A 60 2.21 -13.97 3.54
CA ILE A 60 1.29 -13.02 4.15
C ILE A 60 0.61 -13.68 5.36
N GLU A 61 0.17 -14.92 5.22
CA GLU A 61 -0.46 -15.69 6.30
C GLU A 61 0.49 -15.86 7.49
N GLU A 62 1.75 -16.27 7.23
CA GLU A 62 2.78 -16.42 8.26
C GLU A 62 3.08 -15.10 8.96
N TYR A 63 3.12 -14.00 8.20
CA TYR A 63 3.41 -12.67 8.74
C TYR A 63 2.25 -12.12 9.58
N ILE A 64 1.01 -12.23 9.09
CA ILE A 64 -0.18 -11.63 9.72
C ILE A 64 -0.58 -12.37 11.00
N GLY A 65 -0.40 -13.69 11.05
CA GLY A 65 -0.85 -14.52 12.19
C GLY A 65 -0.42 -14.00 13.57
N PRO A 66 0.85 -13.60 13.77
CA PRO A 66 1.30 -13.02 15.04
C PRO A 66 0.98 -11.54 15.23
N VAL A 67 0.60 -10.81 14.17
CA VAL A 67 0.42 -9.34 14.19
C VAL A 67 -1.02 -8.94 14.53
N VAL A 68 -1.99 -9.80 14.25
CA VAL A 68 -3.42 -9.47 14.35
C VAL A 68 -4.12 -10.41 15.32
N ASP A 69 -4.72 -9.85 16.38
CA ASP A 69 -5.47 -10.60 17.41
C ASP A 69 -6.95 -10.87 17.04
N VAL A 70 -7.37 -10.48 15.80
CA VAL A 70 -8.73 -10.67 15.29
C VAL A 70 -8.77 -11.93 14.43
N PRO A 71 -9.86 -12.71 14.42
CA PRO A 71 -10.02 -13.86 13.51
C PRO A 71 -9.70 -13.47 12.07
N THR A 72 -8.79 -14.23 11.44
CA THR A 72 -8.35 -13.99 10.07
C THR A 72 -8.69 -15.17 9.16
N ARG A 73 -9.05 -14.87 7.90
CA ARG A 73 -9.23 -15.84 6.83
C ARG A 73 -8.33 -15.52 5.66
N PHE A 74 -7.74 -16.54 5.06
CA PHE A 74 -6.92 -16.40 3.87
C PHE A 74 -7.55 -17.16 2.72
N VAL A 75 -7.90 -16.45 1.66
CA VAL A 75 -8.57 -16.99 0.49
C VAL A 75 -7.71 -16.75 -0.73
N THR A 76 -7.45 -17.77 -1.51
CA THR A 76 -6.54 -17.67 -2.66
C THR A 76 -7.27 -17.22 -3.93
N GLN A 77 -6.86 -16.10 -4.50
CA GLN A 77 -7.20 -15.74 -5.87
C GLN A 77 -6.24 -16.41 -6.85
N LYS A 78 -6.71 -17.47 -7.53
CA LYS A 78 -5.87 -18.23 -8.48
C LYS A 78 -5.62 -17.47 -9.78
N GLU A 79 -6.63 -16.77 -10.29
CA GLU A 79 -6.60 -16.00 -11.52
C GLU A 79 -6.80 -14.52 -11.22
N THR A 80 -5.95 -13.66 -11.75
CA THR A 80 -6.01 -12.20 -11.52
C THR A 80 -6.99 -11.55 -12.52
N LEU A 81 -8.30 -11.77 -12.29
CA LEU A 81 -9.38 -11.29 -13.17
C LEU A 81 -9.98 -9.96 -12.71
N GLY A 82 -9.33 -9.25 -11.80
CA GLY A 82 -9.76 -7.93 -11.30
C GLY A 82 -10.15 -7.93 -9.82
N ILE A 83 -10.46 -6.73 -9.30
CA ILE A 83 -10.72 -6.51 -7.86
C ILE A 83 -12.07 -7.11 -7.44
N ALA A 84 -13.12 -6.98 -8.27
CA ALA A 84 -14.40 -7.63 -7.98
C ALA A 84 -14.26 -9.15 -7.88
N HIS A 85 -13.47 -9.75 -8.79
CA HIS A 85 -13.17 -11.18 -8.72
C HIS A 85 -12.40 -11.55 -7.45
N ALA A 86 -11.46 -10.71 -7.01
CA ALA A 86 -10.74 -10.95 -5.76
C ALA A 86 -11.70 -10.97 -4.55
N ILE A 87 -12.57 -9.98 -4.43
CA ILE A 87 -13.56 -9.90 -3.35
C ILE A 87 -14.49 -11.11 -3.36
N TYR A 88 -14.92 -11.53 -4.54
CA TYR A 88 -15.80 -12.70 -4.70
C TYR A 88 -15.18 -14.02 -4.21
N GLN A 89 -13.84 -14.16 -4.21
CA GLN A 89 -13.20 -15.34 -3.62
C GLN A 89 -13.50 -15.48 -2.12
N GLY A 90 -13.77 -14.36 -1.44
CA GLY A 90 -14.13 -14.32 -0.02
C GLY A 90 -15.63 -14.46 0.27
N LYS A 91 -16.49 -14.70 -0.72
CA LYS A 91 -17.94 -14.63 -0.59
C LYS A 91 -18.52 -15.52 0.51
N GLU A 92 -17.93 -16.69 0.77
CA GLU A 92 -18.39 -17.63 1.80
C GLU A 92 -18.26 -17.06 3.22
N TYR A 93 -17.41 -16.03 3.41
CA TYR A 93 -17.19 -15.36 4.69
C TYR A 93 -17.91 -14.00 4.77
N ILE A 94 -18.53 -13.55 3.66
CA ILE A 94 -19.32 -12.32 3.58
C ILE A 94 -20.76 -12.67 3.97
N ASP A 95 -21.26 -12.04 5.03
CA ASP A 95 -22.64 -12.17 5.51
C ASP A 95 -23.37 -10.80 5.45
N GLU A 96 -24.46 -10.66 6.18
CA GLU A 96 -25.24 -9.43 6.25
C GLU A 96 -24.55 -8.31 7.07
N SER A 97 -23.45 -8.63 7.77
CA SER A 97 -22.71 -7.62 8.53
C SER A 97 -22.02 -6.63 7.60
N PRO A 98 -22.00 -5.32 7.91
CA PRO A 98 -21.29 -4.35 7.09
C PRO A 98 -19.86 -4.78 6.77
N LEU A 99 -19.40 -4.47 5.56
CA LEU A 99 -18.10 -4.88 5.05
C LEU A 99 -17.22 -3.66 4.75
N LEU A 100 -16.05 -3.61 5.37
CA LEU A 100 -14.99 -2.67 5.00
C LEU A 100 -14.08 -3.33 3.96
N ILE A 101 -13.94 -2.73 2.78
CA ILE A 101 -13.02 -3.17 1.73
C ILE A 101 -11.85 -2.19 1.68
N VAL A 102 -10.64 -2.71 1.78
CA VAL A 102 -9.42 -1.90 1.70
C VAL A 102 -8.44 -2.56 0.74
N LEU A 103 -8.05 -1.85 -0.31
CA LEU A 103 -7.07 -2.36 -1.26
C LEU A 103 -5.67 -2.39 -0.62
N GLY A 104 -4.99 -3.53 -0.70
CA GLY A 104 -3.72 -3.82 -0.02
C GLY A 104 -2.48 -3.23 -0.69
N ASP A 105 -2.63 -2.19 -1.50
CA ASP A 105 -1.54 -1.61 -2.28
C ASP A 105 -1.35 -0.10 -2.07
N THR A 106 -2.15 0.51 -1.20
CA THR A 106 -2.15 1.95 -0.93
C THR A 106 -2.28 2.20 0.57
N ILE A 107 -1.34 2.94 1.13
CA ILE A 107 -1.43 3.41 2.52
C ILE A 107 -2.35 4.64 2.54
N PHE A 108 -3.25 4.71 3.50
CA PHE A 108 -4.21 5.79 3.60
C PHE A 108 -4.41 6.27 5.05
N LYS A 109 -5.08 7.40 5.21
CA LYS A 109 -5.59 7.92 6.48
C LYS A 109 -7.02 8.43 6.28
N ALA A 110 -7.95 7.94 7.09
CA ALA A 110 -9.36 8.32 7.03
C ALA A 110 -10.04 8.15 8.40
N ASP A 111 -11.14 8.86 8.59
CA ASP A 111 -12.04 8.63 9.73
C ASP A 111 -13.01 7.47 9.41
N LEU A 112 -12.50 6.24 9.46
CA LEU A 112 -13.30 5.05 9.19
C LEU A 112 -14.39 4.82 10.23
N LYS A 113 -14.16 5.26 11.47
CA LYS A 113 -15.15 5.12 12.56
C LYS A 113 -16.38 5.98 12.29
N GLY A 114 -16.17 7.25 11.96
CA GLY A 114 -17.26 8.14 11.57
C GLY A 114 -17.96 7.70 10.28
N VAL A 115 -17.27 7.04 9.36
CA VAL A 115 -17.88 6.42 8.17
C VAL A 115 -18.81 5.26 8.58
N ALA A 116 -18.35 4.36 9.43
CA ALA A 116 -19.11 3.19 9.88
C ALA A 116 -20.35 3.61 10.69
N GLU A 117 -20.24 4.64 11.54
CA GLU A 117 -21.35 5.16 12.35
C GLU A 117 -22.50 5.73 11.51
N ARG A 118 -22.23 6.21 10.29
CA ARG A 118 -23.28 6.68 9.36
C ARG A 118 -24.15 5.54 8.82
N GLY A 119 -23.63 4.31 8.77
CA GLY A 119 -24.38 3.13 8.33
C GLY A 119 -24.78 3.11 6.85
N VAL A 120 -24.26 4.03 6.03
CA VAL A 120 -24.55 4.15 4.60
C VAL A 120 -23.33 3.73 3.80
N SER A 121 -23.54 2.92 2.75
CA SER A 121 -22.44 2.54 1.84
C SER A 121 -21.67 3.76 1.38
N SER A 122 -20.34 3.73 1.50
CA SER A 122 -19.52 4.91 1.30
C SER A 122 -18.22 4.56 0.59
N VAL A 123 -17.79 5.42 -0.32
CA VAL A 123 -16.56 5.26 -1.12
C VAL A 123 -15.57 6.35 -0.72
N GLY A 124 -14.37 5.93 -0.34
CA GLY A 124 -13.27 6.83 -0.04
C GLY A 124 -12.73 7.49 -1.30
N VAL A 125 -12.70 8.83 -1.29
CA VAL A 125 -12.31 9.62 -2.47
C VAL A 125 -11.23 10.65 -2.14
N ARG A 126 -10.48 11.00 -3.18
CA ARG A 126 -9.54 12.12 -3.16
C ARG A 126 -9.58 12.88 -4.47
N THR A 127 -9.46 14.20 -4.42
CA THR A 127 -9.29 15.02 -5.61
C THR A 127 -7.88 14.83 -6.17
N VAL A 128 -7.79 14.58 -7.47
CA VAL A 128 -6.54 14.40 -8.23
C VAL A 128 -6.53 15.29 -9.46
N ASP A 129 -5.34 15.64 -9.96
CA ASP A 129 -5.19 16.44 -11.18
C ASP A 129 -5.46 15.61 -12.45
N ASP A 130 -5.05 14.33 -12.45
CA ASP A 130 -5.29 13.38 -13.54
C ASP A 130 -6.03 12.13 -13.04
N PRO A 131 -7.35 12.02 -13.30
CA PRO A 131 -8.16 10.90 -12.87
C PRO A 131 -8.10 9.68 -13.82
N SER A 132 -7.45 9.77 -14.97
CA SER A 132 -7.49 8.75 -16.05
C SER A 132 -7.02 7.35 -15.63
N ARG A 133 -6.29 7.26 -14.53
CA ARG A 133 -5.71 6.01 -14.00
C ARG A 133 -6.55 5.34 -12.92
N PHE A 134 -7.62 5.99 -12.47
CA PHE A 134 -8.42 5.60 -11.31
C PHE A 134 -9.88 5.38 -11.70
N GLY A 135 -10.61 4.65 -10.88
CA GLY A 135 -12.05 4.78 -10.81
C GLY A 135 -12.41 6.18 -10.31
N VAL A 136 -13.46 6.77 -10.83
CA VAL A 136 -13.94 8.09 -10.41
C VAL A 136 -15.39 8.05 -10.01
N VAL A 137 -15.79 8.99 -9.14
CA VAL A 137 -17.18 9.19 -8.75
C VAL A 137 -17.69 10.54 -9.21
N VAL A 138 -18.95 10.58 -9.64
CA VAL A 138 -19.73 11.81 -9.88
C VAL A 138 -20.71 11.92 -8.74
N VAL A 139 -20.82 13.09 -8.13
CA VAL A 139 -21.65 13.31 -6.93
C VAL A 139 -22.65 14.43 -7.14
N ASP A 140 -23.77 14.35 -6.40
CA ASP A 140 -24.68 15.46 -6.11
C ASP A 140 -24.66 15.67 -4.60
N GLY A 141 -24.00 16.75 -4.14
CA GLY A 141 -23.60 16.89 -2.74
C GLY A 141 -22.64 15.76 -2.35
N ASP A 142 -22.97 15.00 -1.31
CA ASP A 142 -22.20 13.82 -0.86
C ASP A 142 -22.70 12.51 -1.51
N ARG A 143 -23.88 12.52 -2.16
CA ARG A 143 -24.47 11.35 -2.78
C ARG A 143 -23.79 11.02 -4.09
N ILE A 144 -23.40 9.77 -4.25
CA ILE A 144 -22.84 9.26 -5.51
C ILE A 144 -24.00 9.06 -6.50
N ILE A 145 -23.85 9.63 -7.71
CA ILE A 145 -24.81 9.48 -8.80
C ILE A 145 -24.25 8.64 -9.96
N LYS A 146 -22.91 8.46 -10.01
CA LYS A 146 -22.25 7.64 -11.02
C LYS A 146 -20.86 7.24 -10.59
N LEU A 147 -20.45 6.00 -10.94
CA LEU A 147 -19.09 5.51 -10.81
C LEU A 147 -18.59 5.06 -12.18
N VAL A 148 -17.34 5.39 -12.53
CA VAL A 148 -16.74 5.00 -13.81
C VAL A 148 -15.29 4.61 -13.62
N GLU A 149 -14.92 3.40 -14.04
CA GLU A 149 -13.55 2.92 -14.00
C GLU A 149 -12.72 3.49 -15.13
N LYS A 150 -11.61 4.16 -14.80
CA LYS A 150 -10.61 4.69 -15.74
C LYS A 150 -11.24 5.39 -16.96
N PRO A 151 -12.00 6.48 -16.76
CA PRO A 151 -12.73 7.15 -17.82
C PRO A 151 -11.77 7.67 -18.90
N LYS A 152 -12.21 7.61 -20.17
CA LYS A 152 -11.44 8.14 -21.30
C LYS A 152 -11.37 9.67 -21.29
N GLU A 153 -12.42 10.30 -20.79
CA GLU A 153 -12.52 11.76 -20.61
C GLU A 153 -12.72 12.05 -19.12
N PRO A 154 -12.14 13.12 -18.59
CA PRO A 154 -12.26 13.46 -17.18
C PRO A 154 -13.68 13.94 -16.85
N ILE A 155 -14.55 13.03 -16.40
CA ILE A 155 -15.93 13.34 -15.98
C ILE A 155 -16.02 13.83 -14.53
N SER A 156 -14.99 13.56 -13.73
CA SER A 156 -14.84 13.97 -12.34
C SER A 156 -13.37 13.92 -11.95
N LEU A 157 -12.96 14.79 -11.04
CA LEU A 157 -11.61 14.78 -10.42
C LEU A 157 -11.59 14.01 -9.09
N LEU A 158 -12.73 13.46 -8.65
CA LEU A 158 -12.83 12.66 -7.43
C LEU A 158 -12.44 11.21 -7.74
N ALA A 159 -11.18 10.88 -7.53
CA ALA A 159 -10.64 9.54 -7.69
C ALA A 159 -10.98 8.66 -6.48
N ILE A 160 -11.33 7.41 -6.76
CA ILE A 160 -11.56 6.36 -5.76
C ILE A 160 -10.21 5.95 -5.16
N ALA A 161 -10.10 6.02 -3.84
CA ALA A 161 -8.84 5.80 -3.13
C ALA A 161 -8.64 4.34 -2.65
N GLY A 162 -9.52 3.42 -3.03
CA GLY A 162 -9.38 2.00 -2.68
C GLY A 162 -9.88 1.63 -1.29
N VAL A 163 -10.72 2.45 -0.67
CA VAL A 163 -11.35 2.20 0.63
C VAL A 163 -12.85 2.34 0.50
N TYR A 164 -13.61 1.32 0.93
CA TYR A 164 -15.05 1.27 0.75
C TYR A 164 -15.71 0.70 2.00
N TYR A 165 -16.76 1.34 2.45
CA TYR A 165 -17.69 0.82 3.45
C TYR A 165 -18.97 0.38 2.76
N ILE A 166 -19.36 -0.88 2.91
CA ILE A 166 -20.54 -1.47 2.27
C ILE A 166 -21.54 -1.86 3.36
N SER A 167 -22.70 -1.21 3.36
CA SER A 167 -23.77 -1.49 4.32
C SER A 167 -24.61 -2.71 3.96
N ASP A 168 -24.62 -3.10 2.67
CA ASP A 168 -25.34 -4.28 2.13
C ASP A 168 -24.36 -5.17 1.34
N PRO A 169 -23.56 -6.01 2.01
CA PRO A 169 -22.62 -6.89 1.32
C PRO A 169 -23.29 -7.98 0.45
N PRO A 170 -24.47 -8.55 0.79
CA PRO A 170 -25.18 -9.46 -0.12
C PRO A 170 -25.52 -8.82 -1.46
N LEU A 171 -25.94 -7.54 -1.47
CA LEU A 171 -26.19 -6.81 -2.71
C LEU A 171 -24.89 -6.62 -3.53
N LEU A 172 -23.76 -6.35 -2.88
CA LEU A 172 -22.45 -6.30 -3.55
C LEU A 172 -22.11 -7.64 -4.19
N VAL A 173 -22.24 -8.75 -3.46
CA VAL A 173 -21.95 -10.10 -3.99
C VAL A 173 -22.81 -10.39 -5.21
N SER A 174 -24.13 -10.16 -5.13
CA SER A 174 -25.04 -10.35 -6.26
C SER A 174 -24.75 -9.42 -7.45
N SER A 175 -24.22 -8.22 -7.18
CA SER A 175 -23.79 -7.29 -8.24
C SER A 175 -22.50 -7.78 -8.92
N ILE A 176 -21.57 -8.39 -8.18
CA ILE A 176 -20.39 -9.03 -8.75
C ILE A 176 -20.80 -10.25 -9.59
N GLU A 177 -21.75 -11.07 -9.13
CA GLU A 177 -22.28 -12.21 -9.89
C GLU A 177 -22.91 -11.74 -11.21
N HIS A 178 -23.67 -10.64 -11.18
CA HIS A 178 -24.21 -10.02 -12.39
C HIS A 178 -23.11 -9.62 -13.40
N LEU A 179 -21.96 -9.10 -12.93
CA LEU A 179 -20.83 -8.80 -13.85
C LEU A 179 -20.31 -10.09 -14.50
N PHE A 180 -20.21 -11.19 -13.75
CA PHE A 180 -19.71 -12.47 -14.28
C PHE A 180 -20.68 -13.09 -15.30
N GLU A 181 -21.97 -13.14 -14.98
CA GLU A 181 -23.00 -13.70 -15.83
C GLU A 181 -23.11 -12.97 -17.18
N ASN A 182 -22.86 -11.66 -17.20
CA ASN A 182 -22.97 -10.82 -18.40
C ASN A 182 -21.60 -10.48 -19.01
N ASP A 183 -20.50 -11.05 -18.50
CA ASP A 183 -19.11 -10.79 -18.90
C ASP A 183 -18.77 -9.29 -18.99
N ILE A 184 -19.28 -8.50 -18.02
CA ILE A 184 -19.04 -7.05 -17.95
C ILE A 184 -17.65 -6.80 -17.41
N ARG A 185 -16.74 -6.36 -18.29
CA ARG A 185 -15.33 -6.09 -17.96
C ARG A 185 -14.90 -4.71 -18.42
N THR A 186 -14.20 -4.02 -17.57
CA THR A 186 -13.51 -2.76 -17.92
C THR A 186 -12.01 -3.02 -17.98
N LYS A 187 -11.39 -2.70 -19.14
CA LYS A 187 -9.97 -3.01 -19.43
C LYS A 187 -9.61 -4.50 -19.31
N GLY A 188 -10.57 -5.41 -19.56
CA GLY A 188 -10.38 -6.86 -19.52
C GLY A 188 -10.52 -7.49 -18.13
N GLU A 189 -10.82 -6.72 -17.10
CA GLU A 189 -10.95 -7.15 -15.71
C GLU A 189 -12.36 -6.88 -15.16
N PHE A 190 -12.79 -7.68 -14.21
CA PHE A 190 -14.00 -7.42 -13.42
C PHE A 190 -13.66 -6.41 -12.32
N GLN A 191 -14.05 -5.17 -12.52
CA GLN A 191 -13.71 -4.06 -11.61
C GLN A 191 -14.74 -3.91 -10.50
N LEU A 192 -14.26 -3.57 -9.29
CA LEU A 192 -15.15 -3.26 -8.18
C LEU A 192 -16.01 -2.03 -8.47
N THR A 193 -15.47 -1.05 -9.17
CA THR A 193 -16.18 0.16 -9.61
C THR A 193 -17.44 -0.18 -10.42
N ASP A 194 -17.36 -1.19 -11.31
CA ASP A 194 -18.50 -1.63 -12.13
C ASP A 194 -19.55 -2.35 -11.26
N ALA A 195 -19.13 -3.12 -10.25
CA ALA A 195 -20.04 -3.76 -9.30
C ALA A 195 -20.78 -2.72 -8.43
N LEU A 196 -20.08 -1.69 -7.98
CA LEU A 196 -20.69 -0.58 -7.24
C LEU A 196 -21.65 0.23 -8.12
N GLN A 197 -21.34 0.43 -9.40
CA GLN A 197 -22.30 1.03 -10.34
C GLN A 197 -23.55 0.17 -10.48
N ALA A 198 -23.41 -1.16 -10.55
CA ALA A 198 -24.55 -2.07 -10.59
C ALA A 198 -25.41 -2.05 -9.32
N MET A 199 -24.81 -1.80 -8.13
CA MET A 199 -25.57 -1.53 -6.90
C MET A 199 -26.36 -0.21 -7.00
N LEU A 200 -25.71 0.84 -7.51
CA LEU A 200 -26.33 2.15 -7.71
C LEU A 200 -27.51 2.09 -8.69
N ASP A 201 -27.37 1.32 -9.78
CA ASP A 201 -28.43 1.08 -10.78
C ASP A 201 -29.65 0.32 -10.19
N ARG A 202 -29.46 -0.36 -9.05
CA ARG A 202 -30.51 -1.00 -8.23
C ARG A 202 -31.01 -0.10 -7.10
N GLU A 203 -30.81 1.20 -7.23
CA GLU A 203 -31.26 2.24 -6.31
C GLU A 203 -30.63 2.18 -4.91
N HIS A 204 -29.48 1.49 -4.76
CA HIS A 204 -28.74 1.46 -3.49
C HIS A 204 -28.03 2.80 -3.26
N GLU A 205 -28.31 3.45 -2.13
CA GLU A 205 -27.69 4.73 -1.82
C GLU A 205 -26.22 4.59 -1.42
N MET A 206 -25.37 5.41 -2.01
CA MET A 206 -23.97 5.51 -1.66
C MET A 206 -23.52 6.96 -1.52
N GLN A 207 -22.59 7.17 -0.60
CA GLN A 207 -22.00 8.48 -0.32
C GLN A 207 -20.49 8.45 -0.51
N THR A 208 -19.86 9.62 -0.55
CA THR A 208 -18.40 9.73 -0.51
C THR A 208 -17.92 10.07 0.90
N PHE A 209 -16.67 9.74 1.18
CA PHE A 209 -15.92 10.28 2.31
C PHE A 209 -14.50 10.64 1.88
N SER A 210 -13.94 11.65 2.53
CA SER A 210 -12.62 12.14 2.18
C SER A 210 -11.50 11.29 2.78
N ILE A 211 -10.48 10.99 1.96
CA ILE A 211 -9.22 10.40 2.40
C ILE A 211 -8.23 11.52 2.71
N SER A 212 -7.80 11.67 3.96
CA SER A 212 -6.90 12.73 4.41
C SER A 212 -5.43 12.47 4.05
N GLY A 213 -5.01 11.21 3.97
CA GLY A 213 -3.70 10.77 3.51
C GLY A 213 -3.86 9.63 2.50
N TRP A 214 -3.17 9.73 1.36
CA TRP A 214 -3.21 8.72 0.30
C TRP A 214 -1.81 8.58 -0.30
N TYR A 215 -1.18 7.43 -0.09
CA TYR A 215 0.23 7.19 -0.39
C TYR A 215 0.36 5.96 -1.27
N ASP A 216 0.66 6.21 -2.55
CA ASP A 216 0.88 5.16 -3.54
C ASP A 216 2.18 4.39 -3.23
N CYS A 217 2.09 3.08 -3.24
CA CYS A 217 3.22 2.17 -3.11
C CYS A 217 3.40 1.32 -4.39
N GLY A 218 3.01 1.82 -5.55
CA GLY A 218 2.95 1.05 -6.80
C GLY A 218 4.22 1.01 -7.62
N THR A 219 5.16 1.92 -7.40
CA THR A 219 6.47 1.99 -8.09
C THR A 219 7.58 2.28 -7.10
N PRO A 220 8.86 2.03 -7.43
CA PRO A 220 9.98 2.36 -6.56
C PRO A 220 10.03 3.84 -6.17
N GLU A 221 9.76 4.73 -7.11
CA GLU A 221 9.74 6.18 -6.88
C GLU A 221 8.62 6.59 -5.93
N ALA A 222 7.41 6.04 -6.12
CA ALA A 222 6.26 6.28 -5.26
C ALA A 222 6.50 5.71 -3.85
N LEU A 223 7.16 4.55 -3.74
CA LEU A 223 7.51 3.95 -2.46
C LEU A 223 8.50 4.82 -1.67
N LEU A 224 9.53 5.37 -2.33
CA LEU A 224 10.48 6.31 -1.74
C LEU A 224 9.81 7.62 -1.31
N GLU A 225 8.88 8.16 -2.11
CA GLU A 225 8.13 9.36 -1.76
C GLU A 225 7.18 9.11 -0.57
N THR A 226 6.53 7.96 -0.55
CA THR A 226 5.72 7.52 0.60
C THR A 226 6.58 7.40 1.86
N ASN A 227 7.77 6.78 1.76
CA ASN A 227 8.72 6.69 2.87
C ASN A 227 9.09 8.06 3.41
N ARG A 228 9.44 9.01 2.53
CA ARG A 228 9.78 10.40 2.89
C ARG A 228 8.62 11.08 3.63
N THR A 229 7.41 10.98 3.07
CA THR A 229 6.22 11.64 3.63
C THR A 229 5.82 11.08 4.99
N LEU A 230 5.91 9.76 5.16
CA LEU A 230 5.57 9.13 6.44
C LEU A 230 6.65 9.40 7.49
N LEU A 231 7.94 9.36 7.12
CA LEU A 231 9.06 9.67 8.02
C LEU A 231 9.02 11.11 8.53
N ALA A 232 8.51 12.07 7.76
CA ALA A 232 8.39 13.46 8.19
C ALA A 232 7.52 13.65 9.47
N ARG A 233 6.76 12.62 9.86
CA ARG A 233 5.95 12.61 11.08
C ARG A 233 6.68 12.00 12.30
N PHE A 234 7.90 11.50 12.11
CA PHE A 234 8.71 10.95 13.20
C PHE A 234 9.56 12.04 13.84
N ASP A 235 9.27 12.35 15.09
CA ASP A 235 9.98 13.36 15.90
C ASP A 235 11.19 12.76 16.63
N GLY A 236 12.15 12.23 15.89
CA GLY A 236 13.41 11.85 16.51
C GLY A 236 13.77 10.37 16.41
N HIS A 237 15.00 10.10 16.72
CA HIS A 237 15.59 8.75 16.79
C HIS A 237 16.61 8.73 17.95
N ALA A 238 16.86 7.56 18.50
CA ALA A 238 17.91 7.39 19.50
C ALA A 238 19.31 7.63 18.88
N PRO A 239 20.19 8.36 19.55
CA PRO A 239 21.58 8.51 19.13
C PRO A 239 22.24 7.15 18.91
N ARG A 240 22.99 6.99 17.82
CA ARG A 240 23.75 5.77 17.53
C ARG A 240 25.24 6.07 17.65
N PRO A 241 25.95 5.48 18.64
CA PRO A 241 27.39 5.70 18.81
C PRO A 241 28.17 5.38 17.53
N GLY A 242 29.05 6.30 17.11
CA GLY A 242 29.84 6.13 15.89
C GLY A 242 29.10 6.35 14.58
N ALA A 243 27.90 6.95 14.61
CA ALA A 243 27.14 7.34 13.43
C ALA A 243 26.65 8.78 13.52
N ILE A 244 26.50 9.42 12.34
CA ILE A 244 25.81 10.71 12.19
C ILE A 244 24.43 10.42 11.64
N ILE A 245 23.39 10.81 12.36
CA ILE A 245 22.03 10.61 11.95
C ILE A 245 21.40 11.96 11.59
N ILE A 246 20.84 12.06 10.40
CA ILE A 246 20.20 13.28 9.87
C ILE A 246 18.69 13.03 9.71
N PRO A 247 17.84 13.57 10.58
CA PRO A 247 16.38 13.37 10.50
C PRO A 247 15.75 13.92 9.19
N PRO A 248 14.54 13.44 8.80
CA PRO A 248 13.80 12.36 9.45
C PRO A 248 14.35 10.98 9.07
N VAL A 249 14.41 10.07 10.02
CA VAL A 249 14.83 8.68 9.83
C VAL A 249 14.05 7.75 10.76
N TRP A 250 13.92 6.50 10.35
CA TRP A 250 13.52 5.39 11.21
C TRP A 250 14.57 4.29 11.14
N ILE A 251 15.06 3.83 12.29
CA ILE A 251 16.10 2.80 12.38
C ILE A 251 15.66 1.81 13.45
N ASP A 252 15.46 0.56 13.07
CA ASP A 252 15.13 -0.51 13.98
C ASP A 252 16.19 -0.68 15.08
N GLU A 253 15.78 -1.07 16.28
CA GLU A 253 16.67 -1.23 17.43
C GLU A 253 17.77 -2.26 17.19
N SER A 254 17.47 -3.32 16.46
CA SER A 254 18.40 -4.40 16.11
C SER A 254 19.33 -4.06 14.95
N ALA A 255 19.09 -2.96 14.22
CA ALA A 255 19.95 -2.54 13.12
C ALA A 255 21.28 -1.97 13.62
N ALA A 256 22.39 -2.40 13.01
CA ALA A 256 23.74 -1.95 13.34
C ALA A 256 24.19 -0.84 12.39
N ILE A 257 24.43 0.36 12.94
CA ILE A 257 24.96 1.51 12.18
C ILE A 257 26.37 1.80 12.69
N GLN A 258 27.38 1.71 11.84
CA GLN A 258 28.78 1.88 12.22
C GLN A 258 29.51 2.83 11.26
N ASN A 259 30.21 3.83 11.80
CA ASN A 259 31.04 4.75 11.03
C ASN A 259 30.34 5.28 9.75
N SER A 260 29.05 5.70 9.89
CA SER A 260 28.19 6.00 8.76
C SER A 260 27.37 7.27 8.97
N ILE A 261 26.93 7.88 7.86
CA ILE A 261 25.96 8.98 7.85
C ILE A 261 24.66 8.43 7.28
N VAL A 262 23.57 8.51 8.07
CA VAL A 262 22.26 7.99 7.72
C VAL A 262 21.23 9.11 7.74
N GLY A 263 20.58 9.32 6.63
CA GLY A 263 19.56 10.37 6.47
C GLY A 263 19.96 11.50 5.52
N PRO A 264 19.02 12.43 5.24
CA PRO A 264 17.63 12.37 5.67
C PRO A 264 16.80 11.32 4.90
N ASN A 265 15.55 11.11 5.36
CA ASN A 265 14.53 10.27 4.71
C ASN A 265 14.95 8.80 4.54
N VAL A 266 15.54 8.21 5.55
CA VAL A 266 16.00 6.82 5.53
C VAL A 266 15.22 5.98 6.52
N SER A 267 14.73 4.82 6.08
CA SER A 267 14.27 3.74 6.95
C SER A 267 15.21 2.54 6.86
N VAL A 268 15.60 1.99 8.03
CA VAL A 268 16.47 0.81 8.15
C VAL A 268 15.76 -0.24 8.99
N ALA A 269 15.38 -1.35 8.36
CA ALA A 269 14.64 -2.43 9.01
C ALA A 269 15.54 -3.35 9.85
N ALA A 270 14.89 -4.28 10.57
CA ALA A 270 15.49 -5.15 11.55
C ALA A 270 16.70 -5.95 11.04
N GLY A 271 17.70 -6.15 11.88
CA GLY A 271 18.88 -6.96 11.62
C GLY A 271 19.81 -6.43 10.51
N SER A 272 19.54 -5.24 9.95
CA SER A 272 20.34 -4.66 8.88
C SER A 272 21.62 -4.02 9.38
N ILE A 273 22.65 -4.01 8.53
CA ILE A 273 23.97 -3.45 8.83
C ILE A 273 24.30 -2.35 7.82
N VAL A 274 24.58 -1.13 8.32
CA VAL A 274 25.12 -0.02 7.52
C VAL A 274 26.48 0.37 8.08
N LYS A 275 27.53 0.16 7.30
CA LYS A 275 28.91 0.35 7.76
C LYS A 275 29.74 1.14 6.75
N ASP A 276 30.56 2.09 7.25
CA ASP A 276 31.49 2.90 6.46
C ASP A 276 30.79 3.56 5.24
N SER A 277 29.53 4.02 5.38
CA SER A 277 28.66 4.39 4.27
C SER A 277 27.92 5.70 4.52
N ILE A 278 27.47 6.33 3.44
CA ILE A 278 26.56 7.50 3.48
C ILE A 278 25.29 7.13 2.73
N ILE A 279 24.13 7.19 3.38
CA ILE A 279 22.86 6.87 2.75
C ILE A 279 21.82 7.95 3.02
N SER A 280 21.08 8.33 1.96
CA SER A 280 19.99 9.32 2.02
C SER A 280 18.85 8.94 1.09
N ASP A 281 17.61 9.31 1.44
CA ASP A 281 16.41 8.96 0.68
C ASP A 281 16.35 7.46 0.35
N CYS A 282 16.56 6.59 1.34
CA CYS A 282 16.68 5.15 1.14
C CYS A 282 15.70 4.35 2.00
N ILE A 283 15.29 3.20 1.47
CA ILE A 283 14.61 2.13 2.19
C ILE A 283 15.57 0.94 2.26
N VAL A 284 15.91 0.51 3.46
CA VAL A 284 16.77 -0.66 3.73
C VAL A 284 15.91 -1.70 4.43
N SER A 285 15.62 -2.79 3.72
CA SER A 285 14.79 -3.89 4.21
C SER A 285 15.57 -4.80 5.16
N GLU A 286 14.92 -5.84 5.71
CA GLU A 286 15.46 -6.66 6.78
C GLU A 286 16.75 -7.42 6.39
N TYR A 287 17.67 -7.51 7.35
CA TYR A 287 18.93 -8.25 7.23
C TYR A 287 19.79 -7.83 6.03
N ALA A 288 19.60 -6.62 5.52
CA ALA A 288 20.39 -6.06 4.44
C ALA A 288 21.77 -5.59 4.94
N VAL A 289 22.78 -5.68 4.11
CA VAL A 289 24.14 -5.25 4.42
C VAL A 289 24.60 -4.21 3.41
N ILE A 290 24.94 -3.01 3.90
CA ILE A 290 25.46 -1.89 3.12
C ILE A 290 26.83 -1.52 3.65
N GLU A 291 27.87 -1.60 2.82
CA GLU A 291 29.23 -1.34 3.23
C GLU A 291 30.01 -0.49 2.21
N LYS A 292 30.73 0.52 2.70
CA LYS A 292 31.73 1.32 1.95
C LYS A 292 31.17 1.96 0.68
N ILE A 293 29.97 2.54 0.76
CA ILE A 293 29.27 3.11 -0.40
C ILE A 293 28.50 4.38 -0.04
N ILE A 294 28.28 5.20 -1.05
CA ILE A 294 27.31 6.32 -0.99
C ILE A 294 26.09 5.90 -1.78
N LEU A 295 24.92 5.86 -1.14
CA LEU A 295 23.62 5.56 -1.75
C LEU A 295 22.66 6.73 -1.58
N LYS A 296 21.95 7.02 -2.65
CA LYS A 296 20.86 7.98 -2.64
C LYS A 296 19.68 7.44 -3.43
N SER A 297 18.45 7.75 -2.99
CA SER A 297 17.20 7.37 -3.67
C SER A 297 17.17 5.89 -4.04
N SER A 298 17.46 5.03 -3.06
CA SER A 298 17.66 3.60 -3.30
C SER A 298 16.79 2.74 -2.40
N ILE A 299 16.36 1.59 -2.92
CA ILE A 299 15.67 0.55 -2.15
C ILE A 299 16.57 -0.68 -2.13
N VAL A 300 16.93 -1.15 -0.94
CA VAL A 300 17.75 -2.35 -0.71
C VAL A 300 16.86 -3.42 -0.11
N GLY A 301 16.64 -4.51 -0.83
CA GLY A 301 15.74 -5.59 -0.46
C GLY A 301 16.26 -6.46 0.70
N ASP A 302 15.40 -7.37 1.18
CA ASP A 302 15.73 -8.27 2.27
C ASP A 302 16.96 -9.13 1.98
N LYS A 303 17.81 -9.27 3.00
CA LYS A 303 19.03 -10.11 2.94
C LYS A 303 19.97 -9.78 1.77
N SER A 304 19.81 -8.60 1.16
CA SER A 304 20.66 -8.12 0.08
C SER A 304 21.99 -7.56 0.60
N ARG A 305 23.03 -7.64 -0.21
CA ARG A 305 24.33 -7.09 0.14
C ARG A 305 24.82 -6.12 -0.93
N VAL A 306 25.08 -4.86 -0.51
CA VAL A 306 25.61 -3.80 -1.37
C VAL A 306 26.96 -3.35 -0.82
N VAL A 307 28.01 -3.55 -1.58
CA VAL A 307 29.38 -3.22 -1.14
C VAL A 307 30.07 -2.39 -2.22
N GLY A 308 30.49 -1.19 -1.83
CA GLY A 308 31.33 -0.34 -2.66
C GLY A 308 32.81 -0.73 -2.58
N ARG A 309 33.59 -0.25 -3.55
CA ARG A 309 35.06 -0.36 -3.53
C ARG A 309 35.67 1.04 -3.57
N PRO A 310 36.69 1.32 -2.77
CA PRO A 310 37.47 2.55 -2.91
C PRO A 310 38.10 2.60 -4.31
N SER A 311 38.00 3.75 -4.96
CA SER A 311 38.71 3.99 -6.22
C SER A 311 40.00 4.75 -5.92
N SER A 312 41.12 4.36 -6.59
CA SER A 312 42.35 5.13 -6.57
C SER A 312 42.37 6.05 -7.78
N VAL A 313 42.55 7.34 -7.54
CA VAL A 313 42.56 8.35 -8.60
C VAL A 313 43.85 9.15 -8.50
N ASN A 314 44.51 9.36 -9.60
CA ASN A 314 45.63 10.29 -9.74
C ASN A 314 45.26 11.35 -10.78
N VAL A 315 45.00 12.58 -10.30
CA VAL A 315 44.54 13.68 -11.14
C VAL A 315 45.54 14.82 -11.02
N GLY A 316 46.02 15.34 -12.15
CA GLY A 316 46.93 16.47 -12.21
C GLY A 316 46.20 17.83 -11.99
N ASP A 317 47.02 18.92 -11.94
CA ASP A 317 46.52 20.27 -11.79
C ASP A 317 45.56 20.64 -12.93
N SER A 318 44.53 21.42 -12.58
CA SER A 318 43.49 21.91 -13.51
C SER A 318 42.71 20.82 -14.25
N SER A 319 42.63 19.61 -13.71
CA SER A 319 41.86 18.50 -14.26
C SER A 319 40.50 18.41 -13.58
N GLU A 320 39.50 17.95 -14.31
CA GLU A 320 38.18 17.60 -13.80
C GLU A 320 37.91 16.11 -14.01
N LEU A 321 37.46 15.42 -12.95
CA LEU A 321 37.06 14.04 -13.00
C LEU A 321 35.63 13.88 -12.46
N VAL A 322 34.71 13.48 -13.33
CA VAL A 322 33.32 13.19 -12.95
C VAL A 322 33.10 11.68 -12.90
N LEU A 323 32.89 11.13 -11.70
CA LEU A 323 32.53 9.72 -11.50
C LEU A 323 30.98 9.64 -11.51
N LYS A 324 30.46 8.83 -12.43
CA LYS A 324 29.00 8.53 -12.54
C LYS A 324 28.66 7.23 -11.85
#